data_44e47c067554e344d3cf4204245df132
#
_entry.id   44e47c067554e344d3cf4204245df132
#
_cell.length_a   1.000
_cell.length_b   1.000
_cell.length_c   1.000
_cell.angle_alpha   90.00
_cell.angle_beta   90.00
_cell.angle_gamma   90.00
#
_symmetry.space_group_name_H-M   'P 1'
#
loop_
_entity.id
_entity.type
_entity.pdbx_description
1 polymer ?
#
loop_
_entity_poly.entity_id
_entity_poly.type
_entity_poly.pdbx_seq_one_letter_code
_entity_poly.pdbx_strand_id
1 'polypeptide(L)'
;MNRSSVSRRQFLGASGAALVGGLAGCSAGEGGTSTDTTSSAETLKIGVLEDQSGNFALVGDPKAKASMLAIEEINANGGIDGKQIETFQRDPQSDNQRYQELTRTAINEENVDALWAGYSSATREAIRPIIDRNEQLYFYTTQYEGGVCDEFTFAVGPTARQQLGIVLPYLVEEFGPDIYTIAADYNFGQLSADWVKVLANENDANVLGEEFIPLSESSFGSTINRIQEEDPDFVMSMLVGANHTSFYEQKASAGLDIPIGTSTAMAQGYEHRRLDGPAMANIYAGVNYMEEVPTESNTGDGGFVDRYFEMYPDAPYLNEEAETNYFSTYMYKKAVEQAGTTEQPEVIDALESGIELGTEEAPEAPEGETIRLDGATHHVDHHMWIMRADEEHNVEAVENRQIPETFLSETAGCNLPENPEQTQYTPVDYYEEAE
;
A
#
# COMPACT_ATOMS: atom_id res chain seq x y z
N MET A 1 22.65 -38.96 16.21
CA MET A 1 22.71 -39.55 17.58
C MET A 1 21.78 -38.73 18.47
N ASN A 2 20.78 -39.41 18.96
CA ASN A 2 19.79 -39.02 19.98
C ASN A 2 19.13 -37.63 19.93
N ARG A 3 17.95 -37.63 19.33
CA ARG A 3 16.85 -36.72 19.62
C ARG A 3 16.06 -37.26 20.82
N SER A 4 15.91 -36.49 21.88
CA SER A 4 14.97 -36.77 22.95
C SER A 4 13.71 -35.90 22.77
N SER A 5 12.63 -36.56 22.42
CA SER A 5 11.26 -36.06 22.44
C SER A 5 10.82 -35.83 23.88
N VAL A 6 10.24 -34.65 24.18
CA VAL A 6 9.44 -34.44 25.41
C VAL A 6 7.98 -34.30 25.06
N SER A 7 7.20 -35.22 25.64
CA SER A 7 5.79 -35.45 25.44
C SER A 7 4.91 -34.40 26.17
N ARG A 8 3.89 -33.94 25.46
CA ARG A 8 2.68 -33.31 26.06
C ARG A 8 1.92 -34.33 26.88
N ARG A 9 1.70 -34.06 28.14
CA ARG A 9 0.44 -34.42 28.86
C ARG A 9 0.52 -34.05 30.34
N GLN A 10 -0.63 -33.54 30.83
CA GLN A 10 -1.10 -33.47 32.22
C GLN A 10 -1.01 -32.10 32.90
N PHE A 11 -2.10 -31.40 32.86
CA PHE A 11 -2.69 -30.80 34.07
C PHE A 11 -4.22 -30.79 33.93
N LEU A 12 -4.82 -31.78 34.59
CA LEU A 12 -6.26 -31.84 34.89
C LEU A 12 -6.38 -32.06 36.40
N GLY A 13 -7.18 -31.20 37.04
CA GLY A 13 -7.98 -31.61 38.18
C GLY A 13 -7.55 -31.10 39.53
N ALA A 14 -8.36 -30.23 40.12
CA ALA A 14 -8.89 -30.46 41.44
C ALA A 14 -10.06 -29.49 41.74
N SER A 15 -11.22 -30.04 41.75
CA SER A 15 -12.47 -29.47 42.29
C SER A 15 -12.43 -29.47 43.84
N GLY A 16 -13.01 -28.44 44.46
CA GLY A 16 -13.24 -28.43 45.91
C GLY A 16 -14.35 -27.44 46.27
N ALA A 17 -15.54 -27.96 46.40
CA ALA A 17 -16.70 -27.25 46.95
C ALA A 17 -16.66 -27.23 48.46
N ALA A 18 -17.07 -26.13 49.08
CA ALA A 18 -17.59 -26.12 50.45
C ALA A 18 -18.64 -25.01 50.62
N LEU A 19 -19.86 -25.43 50.84
CA LEU A 19 -21.02 -24.68 51.33
C LEU A 19 -20.94 -24.52 52.86
N VAL A 20 -21.59 -23.48 53.38
CA VAL A 20 -22.38 -23.28 54.61
C VAL A 20 -22.22 -21.80 55.01
N GLY A 21 -23.16 -20.89 55.03
CA GLY A 21 -24.45 -20.86 55.69
C GLY A 21 -24.34 -20.01 56.97
N GLY A 22 -24.97 -18.84 57.04
CA GLY A 22 -25.04 -18.04 58.25
C GLY A 22 -25.83 -16.75 58.09
N LEU A 23 -26.91 -16.64 58.74
CA LEU A 23 -27.99 -15.65 58.70
C LEU A 23 -27.70 -14.35 59.47
N ALA A 24 -28.23 -13.28 58.93
CA ALA A 24 -28.95 -12.16 59.57
C ALA A 24 -28.18 -11.14 60.43
N GLY A 25 -28.31 -9.88 60.03
CA GLY A 25 -28.05 -8.71 60.87
C GLY A 25 -28.39 -7.44 60.08
N CYS A 26 -29.62 -6.95 60.22
CA CYS A 26 -30.03 -5.63 59.74
C CYS A 26 -29.38 -4.51 60.54
N SER A 27 -28.75 -3.55 59.88
CA SER A 27 -28.72 -2.18 60.37
C SER A 27 -28.70 -1.21 59.17
N ALA A 28 -29.63 -0.28 59.16
CA ALA A 28 -29.80 0.77 58.20
C ALA A 28 -28.66 1.81 58.32
N GLY A 29 -28.08 2.18 57.18
CA GLY A 29 -27.15 3.29 57.03
C GLY A 29 -27.29 3.80 55.62
N GLU A 30 -27.60 5.08 55.49
CA GLU A 30 -27.92 5.80 54.28
C GLU A 30 -26.80 5.82 53.24
N GLY A 31 -27.18 5.68 52.00
CA GLY A 31 -26.84 6.51 50.85
C GLY A 31 -25.42 6.44 50.35
N GLY A 32 -25.24 5.66 49.36
CA GLY A 32 -24.12 5.74 48.43
C GLY A 32 -24.37 4.75 47.32
N THR A 33 -25.26 5.06 46.40
CA THR A 33 -25.35 4.34 45.13
C THR A 33 -24.11 4.71 44.32
N SER A 34 -23.02 3.99 44.52
CA SER A 34 -22.00 3.87 43.48
C SER A 34 -22.65 3.05 42.36
N THR A 35 -23.23 3.74 41.42
CA THR A 35 -23.36 3.22 40.06
C THR A 35 -21.96 2.98 39.57
N ASP A 36 -21.49 1.74 39.62
CA ASP A 36 -20.48 1.25 38.71
C ASP A 36 -21.07 1.44 37.31
N THR A 37 -20.91 2.60 36.77
CA THR A 37 -20.93 2.83 35.33
C THR A 37 -19.67 2.11 34.84
N THR A 38 -19.76 0.83 34.52
CA THR A 38 -18.96 0.24 33.49
C THR A 38 -19.28 1.10 32.23
N SER A 39 -18.53 2.16 32.01
CA SER A 39 -18.46 2.75 30.69
C SER A 39 -18.00 1.59 29.80
N SER A 40 -18.88 1.10 28.92
CA SER A 40 -18.40 0.40 27.74
C SER A 40 -17.35 1.34 27.17
N ALA A 41 -16.09 0.92 27.15
CA ALA A 41 -15.07 1.68 26.46
C ALA A 41 -15.63 1.87 25.04
N GLU A 42 -15.80 3.12 24.64
CA GLU A 42 -16.18 3.40 23.26
C GLU A 42 -15.10 2.80 22.39
N THR A 43 -15.48 1.96 21.44
CA THR A 43 -14.57 1.36 20.46
C THR A 43 -14.62 2.19 19.18
N LEU A 44 -13.51 2.23 18.49
CA LEU A 44 -13.38 2.80 17.15
C LEU A 44 -13.39 1.64 16.18
N LYS A 45 -14.11 1.74 15.07
CA LYS A 45 -14.24 0.63 14.12
C LYS A 45 -13.62 0.96 12.76
N ILE A 46 -12.67 0.17 12.31
CA ILE A 46 -12.02 0.27 11.00
C ILE A 46 -12.51 -0.84 10.06
N GLY A 47 -12.86 -0.45 8.83
CA GLY A 47 -13.13 -1.38 7.74
C GLY A 47 -11.83 -1.75 7.00
N VAL A 48 -11.57 -3.05 6.81
CA VAL A 48 -10.43 -3.56 6.02
C VAL A 48 -10.96 -4.51 4.95
N LEU A 49 -11.01 -4.03 3.72
CA LEU A 49 -11.52 -4.76 2.55
C LEU A 49 -10.39 -4.97 1.54
N GLU A 50 -9.53 -5.95 1.83
CA GLU A 50 -8.38 -6.28 1.01
C GLU A 50 -8.49 -7.71 0.47
N ASP A 51 -8.02 -7.95 -0.77
CA ASP A 51 -8.13 -9.23 -1.44
C ASP A 51 -7.24 -10.29 -0.77
N GLN A 52 -7.85 -11.17 0.02
CA GLN A 52 -7.16 -12.33 0.63
C GLN A 52 -7.28 -13.57 -0.25
N SER A 53 -8.11 -13.53 -1.29
CA SER A 53 -8.24 -14.52 -2.34
C SER A 53 -8.55 -13.85 -3.69
N GLY A 54 -8.54 -14.63 -4.78
CA GLY A 54 -8.72 -14.10 -6.13
C GLY A 54 -7.41 -13.68 -6.80
N ASN A 55 -7.52 -12.93 -7.90
CA ASN A 55 -6.39 -12.59 -8.75
C ASN A 55 -5.35 -11.67 -8.08
N PHE A 56 -5.77 -10.88 -7.12
CA PHE A 56 -4.93 -9.89 -6.44
C PHE A 56 -4.55 -10.29 -5.01
N ALA A 57 -4.83 -11.53 -4.61
CA ALA A 57 -4.50 -12.03 -3.27
C ALA A 57 -3.01 -11.94 -2.93
N LEU A 58 -2.15 -12.01 -3.96
CA LEU A 58 -0.70 -11.91 -3.80
C LEU A 58 -0.29 -10.58 -3.15
N VAL A 59 -1.05 -9.53 -3.42
CA VAL A 59 -0.82 -8.18 -2.86
C VAL A 59 -1.77 -7.89 -1.70
N GLY A 60 -3.04 -8.24 -1.81
CA GLY A 60 -4.06 -7.89 -0.83
C GLY A 60 -3.93 -8.62 0.50
N ASP A 61 -3.45 -9.87 0.53
CA ASP A 61 -3.27 -10.60 1.78
C ASP A 61 -2.19 -9.99 2.70
N PRO A 62 -0.99 -9.61 2.19
CA PRO A 62 -0.04 -8.82 2.98
C PRO A 62 -0.59 -7.47 3.46
N LYS A 63 -1.35 -6.74 2.64
CA LYS A 63 -2.01 -5.49 3.02
C LYS A 63 -2.92 -5.68 4.24
N ALA A 64 -3.83 -6.66 4.17
CA ALA A 64 -4.72 -6.98 5.28
C ALA A 64 -3.96 -7.32 6.56
N LYS A 65 -2.88 -8.11 6.44
CA LYS A 65 -2.04 -8.50 7.58
C LYS A 65 -1.29 -7.31 8.20
N ALA A 66 -0.78 -6.40 7.39
CA ALA A 66 -0.06 -5.23 7.86
C ALA A 66 -1.00 -4.23 8.57
N SER A 67 -2.24 -4.05 8.07
CA SER A 67 -3.26 -3.30 8.81
C SER A 67 -3.53 -3.92 10.18
N MET A 68 -3.64 -5.25 10.26
CA MET A 68 -3.89 -5.92 11.54
C MET A 68 -2.69 -5.82 12.49
N LEU A 69 -1.45 -5.84 11.97
CA LEU A 69 -0.24 -5.60 12.77
C LEU A 69 -0.27 -4.21 13.40
N ALA A 70 -0.49 -3.16 12.59
CA ALA A 70 -0.59 -1.79 13.09
C ALA A 70 -1.70 -1.65 14.16
N ILE A 71 -2.88 -2.23 13.92
CA ILE A 71 -4.01 -2.19 14.84
C ILE A 71 -3.68 -2.91 16.15
N GLU A 72 -3.02 -4.07 16.11
CA GLU A 72 -2.60 -4.78 17.32
C GLU A 72 -1.57 -4.00 18.12
N GLU A 73 -0.59 -3.40 17.46
CA GLU A 73 0.41 -2.54 18.12
C GLU A 73 -0.23 -1.30 18.77
N ILE A 74 -1.14 -0.63 18.07
CA ILE A 74 -1.88 0.51 18.61
C ILE A 74 -2.74 0.09 19.81
N ASN A 75 -3.46 -1.01 19.69
CA ASN A 75 -4.30 -1.54 20.76
C ASN A 75 -3.49 -1.97 22.00
N ALA A 76 -2.34 -2.61 21.79
CA ALA A 76 -1.42 -3.00 22.88
C ALA A 76 -0.85 -1.78 23.62
N ASN A 77 -0.73 -0.64 22.94
CA ASN A 77 -0.29 0.64 23.51
C ASN A 77 -1.43 1.51 24.06
N GLY A 78 -2.63 0.97 24.20
CA GLY A 78 -3.78 1.64 24.84
C GLY A 78 -4.83 2.16 23.88
N GLY A 79 -4.70 1.87 22.58
CA GLY A 79 -5.64 2.31 21.55
C GLY A 79 -5.42 3.78 21.13
N ILE A 80 -6.43 4.38 20.53
CA ILE A 80 -6.44 5.79 20.14
C ILE A 80 -7.28 6.56 21.18
N ASP A 81 -6.67 7.47 21.91
CA ASP A 81 -7.31 8.20 23.02
C ASP A 81 -8.03 7.29 24.03
N GLY A 82 -7.45 6.12 24.29
CA GLY A 82 -8.00 5.11 25.21
C GLY A 82 -9.11 4.24 24.60
N LYS A 83 -9.47 4.43 23.34
CA LYS A 83 -10.43 3.59 22.61
C LYS A 83 -9.70 2.46 21.89
N GLN A 84 -10.16 1.24 22.05
CA GLN A 84 -9.63 0.09 21.29
C GLN A 84 -10.20 0.10 19.88
N ILE A 85 -9.36 -0.26 18.89
CA ILE A 85 -9.79 -0.41 17.50
C ILE A 85 -10.40 -1.80 17.32
N GLU A 86 -11.65 -1.86 16.86
CA GLU A 86 -12.30 -3.06 16.33
C GLU A 86 -12.27 -3.04 14.80
N THR A 87 -12.28 -4.21 14.16
CA THR A 87 -12.18 -4.31 12.69
C THR A 87 -13.39 -5.00 12.08
N PHE A 88 -13.86 -4.44 10.97
CA PHE A 88 -14.69 -5.14 10.00
C PHE A 88 -13.81 -5.59 8.84
N GLN A 89 -13.25 -6.79 8.94
CA GLN A 89 -12.41 -7.37 7.90
C GLN A 89 -13.19 -8.34 7.03
N ARG A 90 -13.14 -8.17 5.69
CA ARG A 90 -13.77 -9.06 4.71
C ARG A 90 -12.90 -9.19 3.47
N ASP A 91 -13.00 -10.34 2.82
CA ASP A 91 -12.32 -10.67 1.57
C ASP A 91 -13.23 -10.39 0.36
N PRO A 92 -12.93 -9.39 -0.48
CA PRO A 92 -13.68 -9.08 -1.68
C PRO A 92 -13.43 -10.03 -2.84
N GLN A 93 -12.38 -10.86 -2.79
CA GLN A 93 -12.06 -11.91 -3.78
C GLN A 93 -11.74 -11.36 -5.19
N SER A 94 -11.16 -10.17 -5.28
CA SER A 94 -10.85 -9.45 -6.51
C SER A 94 -12.07 -9.23 -7.43
N ASP A 95 -13.27 -9.09 -6.83
CA ASP A 95 -14.51 -8.86 -7.54
C ASP A 95 -15.08 -7.48 -7.23
N ASN A 96 -15.18 -6.61 -8.26
CA ASN A 96 -15.62 -5.22 -8.10
C ASN A 96 -17.06 -5.10 -7.56
N GLN A 97 -17.96 -6.02 -7.91
CA GLN A 97 -19.32 -6.00 -7.40
C GLN A 97 -19.34 -6.33 -5.90
N ARG A 98 -18.53 -7.32 -5.50
CA ARG A 98 -18.39 -7.69 -4.09
C ARG A 98 -17.73 -6.57 -3.28
N TYR A 99 -16.74 -5.88 -3.82
CA TYR A 99 -16.19 -4.66 -3.20
C TYR A 99 -17.29 -3.63 -2.91
N GLN A 100 -18.14 -3.33 -3.91
CA GLN A 100 -19.25 -2.40 -3.74
C GLN A 100 -20.26 -2.87 -2.68
N GLU A 101 -20.58 -4.15 -2.61
CA GLU A 101 -21.50 -4.72 -1.62
C GLU A 101 -20.90 -4.61 -0.21
N LEU A 102 -19.64 -5.00 -0.04
CA LEU A 102 -18.94 -4.95 1.25
C LEU A 102 -18.70 -3.51 1.72
N THR A 103 -18.41 -2.58 0.82
CA THR A 103 -18.31 -1.15 1.14
C THR A 103 -19.62 -0.60 1.69
N ARG A 104 -20.76 -0.93 1.06
CA ARG A 104 -22.08 -0.53 1.58
C ARG A 104 -22.36 -1.16 2.96
N THR A 105 -21.99 -2.41 3.17
CA THR A 105 -22.13 -3.08 4.47
C THR A 105 -21.24 -2.41 5.52
N ALA A 106 -19.98 -2.14 5.22
CA ALA A 106 -19.06 -1.45 6.13
C ALA A 106 -19.62 -0.10 6.59
N ILE A 107 -20.12 0.69 5.66
CA ILE A 107 -20.63 2.05 5.94
C ILE A 107 -21.99 2.00 6.64
N ASN A 108 -22.99 1.28 6.09
CA ASN A 108 -24.38 1.44 6.51
C ASN A 108 -24.84 0.44 7.59
N GLU A 109 -24.14 -0.69 7.77
CA GLU A 109 -24.52 -1.73 8.72
C GLU A 109 -23.53 -1.80 9.88
N GLU A 110 -22.24 -1.74 9.56
CA GLU A 110 -21.16 -1.82 10.54
C GLU A 110 -20.76 -0.45 11.11
N ASN A 111 -21.07 0.64 10.41
CA ASN A 111 -20.77 2.02 10.81
C ASN A 111 -19.28 2.21 11.10
N VAL A 112 -18.42 1.88 10.13
CA VAL A 112 -16.98 2.05 10.30
C VAL A 112 -16.60 3.54 10.30
N ASP A 113 -15.66 3.92 11.17
CA ASP A 113 -15.16 5.28 11.27
C ASP A 113 -14.24 5.64 10.08
N ALA A 114 -13.49 4.65 9.56
CA ALA A 114 -12.66 4.79 8.38
C ALA A 114 -12.57 3.46 7.62
N LEU A 115 -12.26 3.54 6.30
CA LEU A 115 -12.22 2.37 5.42
C LEU A 115 -10.87 2.27 4.70
N TRP A 116 -10.21 1.12 4.77
CA TRP A 116 -9.10 0.69 3.91
C TRP A 116 -9.62 -0.32 2.91
N ALA A 117 -9.45 -0.06 1.63
CA ALA A 117 -10.05 -0.93 0.62
C ALA A 117 -9.38 -0.81 -0.75
N GLY A 118 -9.35 -1.93 -1.46
CA GLY A 118 -9.08 -1.97 -2.90
C GLY A 118 -7.62 -2.16 -3.26
N TYR A 119 -7.44 -2.95 -4.33
CA TYR A 119 -6.14 -3.12 -4.95
C TYR A 119 -6.02 -2.35 -6.27
N SER A 120 -6.92 -2.59 -7.23
CA SER A 120 -6.75 -1.96 -8.54
C SER A 120 -7.42 -0.59 -8.62
N SER A 121 -6.93 0.26 -9.54
CA SER A 121 -7.58 1.52 -9.89
C SER A 121 -9.03 1.31 -10.33
N ALA A 122 -9.33 0.21 -11.04
CA ALA A 122 -10.69 -0.15 -11.40
C ALA A 122 -11.58 -0.42 -10.17
N THR A 123 -11.04 -1.03 -9.12
CA THR A 123 -11.76 -1.26 -7.85
C THR A 123 -11.99 0.07 -7.12
N ARG A 124 -10.97 0.93 -7.04
CA ARG A 124 -11.08 2.27 -6.44
C ARG A 124 -12.23 3.04 -7.11
N GLU A 125 -12.22 3.13 -8.44
CA GLU A 125 -13.27 3.84 -9.18
C GLU A 125 -14.65 3.17 -9.05
N ALA A 126 -14.72 1.87 -8.82
CA ALA A 126 -15.99 1.19 -8.58
C ALA A 126 -16.62 1.55 -7.23
N ILE A 127 -15.83 1.81 -6.19
CA ILE A 127 -16.33 2.12 -4.84
C ILE A 127 -16.40 3.63 -4.54
N ARG A 128 -15.58 4.49 -5.16
CA ARG A 128 -15.59 5.95 -4.94
C ARG A 128 -16.99 6.58 -4.96
N PRO A 129 -17.90 6.28 -5.91
CA PRO A 129 -19.25 6.87 -5.87
C PRO A 129 -20.09 6.43 -4.66
N ILE A 130 -19.70 5.38 -3.96
CA ILE A 130 -20.33 4.95 -2.69
C ILE A 130 -19.72 5.74 -1.54
N ILE A 131 -18.41 5.89 -1.54
CA ILE A 131 -17.63 6.69 -0.59
C ILE A 131 -18.16 8.13 -0.57
N ASP A 132 -18.16 8.81 -1.73
CA ASP A 132 -18.56 10.21 -1.88
C ASP A 132 -20.01 10.46 -1.43
N ARG A 133 -20.93 9.56 -1.82
CA ARG A 133 -22.35 9.69 -1.42
C ARG A 133 -22.56 9.58 0.09
N ASN A 134 -21.71 8.87 0.78
CA ASN A 134 -21.82 8.63 2.22
C ASN A 134 -20.83 9.47 3.03
N GLU A 135 -20.04 10.32 2.37
CA GLU A 135 -19.03 11.17 3.00
C GLU A 135 -18.07 10.35 3.88
N GLN A 136 -17.66 9.16 3.38
CA GLN A 136 -16.89 8.19 4.14
C GLN A 136 -15.39 8.42 4.01
N LEU A 137 -14.67 8.59 5.12
CA LEU A 137 -13.22 8.62 5.12
C LEU A 137 -12.65 7.31 4.59
N TYR A 138 -11.90 7.40 3.49
CA TYR A 138 -11.38 6.27 2.75
C TYR A 138 -9.89 6.39 2.46
N PHE A 139 -9.11 5.39 2.84
CA PHE A 139 -7.70 5.25 2.51
C PHE A 139 -7.52 4.26 1.36
N TYR A 140 -7.02 4.76 0.23
CA TYR A 140 -6.54 3.96 -0.89
C TYR A 140 -5.02 3.86 -0.82
N THR A 141 -4.51 2.68 -0.56
CA THR A 141 -3.13 2.42 -0.15
C THR A 141 -2.29 1.71 -1.20
N THR A 142 -2.88 1.43 -2.36
CA THR A 142 -2.18 0.81 -3.47
C THR A 142 -1.51 1.88 -4.32
N GLN A 143 -0.30 1.59 -4.79
CA GLN A 143 0.33 2.39 -5.84
C GLN A 143 -0.61 2.53 -7.05
N TYR A 144 -0.59 3.69 -7.71
CA TYR A 144 -1.53 3.94 -8.80
C TYR A 144 -1.04 5.00 -9.79
N GLU A 145 -1.78 5.19 -10.87
CA GLU A 145 -1.47 6.14 -11.95
C GLU A 145 -1.42 7.62 -11.54
N GLY A 146 -2.00 7.97 -10.39
CA GLY A 146 -2.07 9.35 -9.90
C GLY A 146 -3.36 10.08 -10.30
N GLY A 147 -3.45 11.35 -9.90
CA GLY A 147 -4.45 12.30 -10.38
C GLY A 147 -5.78 12.35 -9.61
N VAL A 148 -6.01 11.53 -8.60
CA VAL A 148 -7.24 11.59 -7.79
C VAL A 148 -7.23 12.83 -6.91
N CYS A 149 -8.17 13.76 -7.14
CA CYS A 149 -8.48 14.91 -6.32
C CYS A 149 -9.90 14.72 -5.77
N ASP A 150 -10.01 14.24 -4.53
CA ASP A 150 -11.28 13.75 -3.96
C ASP A 150 -11.29 13.94 -2.45
N GLU A 151 -12.28 14.68 -1.95
CA GLU A 151 -12.36 15.12 -0.56
C GLU A 151 -12.47 13.98 0.48
N PHE A 152 -12.95 12.80 0.07
CA PHE A 152 -13.12 11.67 0.98
C PHE A 152 -12.10 10.56 0.74
N THR A 153 -11.29 10.65 -0.33
CA THR A 153 -10.31 9.65 -0.71
C THR A 153 -8.89 10.13 -0.41
N PHE A 154 -8.24 9.49 0.54
CA PHE A 154 -6.82 9.65 0.85
C PHE A 154 -6.03 8.60 0.07
N ALA A 155 -5.47 9.00 -1.09
CA ALA A 155 -4.69 8.13 -1.95
C ALA A 155 -3.22 8.16 -1.50
N VAL A 156 -2.92 7.35 -0.49
CA VAL A 156 -1.65 7.39 0.24
C VAL A 156 -0.61 6.39 -0.27
N GLY A 157 -0.91 5.60 -1.29
CA GLY A 157 0.08 4.83 -2.04
C GLY A 157 0.83 5.71 -3.04
N PRO A 158 2.07 5.35 -3.44
CA PRO A 158 2.85 6.16 -4.36
C PRO A 158 2.19 6.25 -5.74
N THR A 159 2.35 7.39 -6.39
CA THR A 159 1.87 7.60 -7.76
C THR A 159 2.89 7.13 -8.80
N ALA A 160 2.42 6.80 -10.00
CA ALA A 160 3.30 6.45 -11.11
C ALA A 160 4.33 7.57 -11.39
N ARG A 161 3.94 8.86 -11.27
CA ARG A 161 4.89 9.97 -11.41
C ARG A 161 6.01 9.93 -10.36
N GLN A 162 5.72 9.57 -9.11
CA GLN A 162 6.74 9.46 -8.07
C GLN A 162 7.68 8.28 -8.34
N GLN A 163 7.13 7.10 -8.63
CA GLN A 163 7.90 5.88 -8.89
C GLN A 163 8.75 5.99 -10.16
N LEU A 164 8.15 6.42 -11.27
CA LEU A 164 8.86 6.60 -12.54
C LEU A 164 9.80 7.81 -12.51
N GLY A 165 9.46 8.83 -11.71
CA GLY A 165 10.25 10.05 -11.54
C GLY A 165 11.60 9.85 -10.85
N ILE A 166 11.81 8.74 -10.13
CA ILE A 166 13.13 8.36 -9.64
C ILE A 166 13.86 7.45 -10.62
N VAL A 167 13.20 6.44 -11.18
CA VAL A 167 13.86 5.38 -11.94
C VAL A 167 14.20 5.79 -13.39
N LEU A 168 13.29 6.51 -14.08
CA LEU A 168 13.50 6.87 -15.48
C LEU A 168 14.70 7.83 -15.67
N PRO A 169 14.82 8.94 -14.92
CA PRO A 169 15.99 9.82 -15.05
C PRO A 169 17.31 9.10 -14.77
N TYR A 170 17.33 8.20 -13.78
CA TYR A 170 18.49 7.38 -13.49
C TYR A 170 18.88 6.50 -14.68
N LEU A 171 17.91 5.82 -15.30
CA LEU A 171 18.18 4.95 -16.46
C LEU A 171 18.65 5.74 -17.69
N VAL A 172 18.10 6.93 -17.90
CA VAL A 172 18.57 7.83 -18.98
C VAL A 172 20.03 8.24 -18.77
N GLU A 173 20.42 8.57 -17.55
CA GLU A 173 21.81 8.94 -17.22
C GLU A 173 22.78 7.76 -17.39
N GLU A 174 22.38 6.56 -16.96
CA GLU A 174 23.26 5.39 -16.93
C GLU A 174 23.35 4.66 -18.29
N PHE A 175 22.26 4.61 -19.05
CA PHE A 175 22.16 3.75 -20.24
C PHE A 175 21.94 4.50 -21.55
N GLY A 176 21.28 5.66 -21.53
CA GLY A 176 20.99 6.46 -22.72
C GLY A 176 19.51 6.85 -22.85
N PRO A 177 19.17 7.66 -23.87
CA PRO A 177 17.87 8.31 -23.94
C PRO A 177 16.76 7.52 -24.65
N ASP A 178 17.07 6.39 -25.29
CA ASP A 178 16.12 5.69 -26.15
C ASP A 178 15.32 4.62 -25.38
N ILE A 179 14.01 4.78 -25.28
CA ILE A 179 13.10 4.04 -24.41
C ILE A 179 12.12 3.20 -25.24
N TYR A 180 11.86 1.97 -24.82
CA TYR A 180 10.70 1.19 -25.25
C TYR A 180 9.76 0.94 -24.09
N THR A 181 8.47 1.21 -24.26
CA THR A 181 7.47 1.08 -23.17
C THR A 181 6.56 -0.12 -23.39
N ILE A 182 6.38 -0.94 -22.34
CA ILE A 182 5.35 -1.98 -22.29
C ILE A 182 4.50 -1.78 -21.04
N ALA A 183 3.18 -1.72 -21.21
CA ALA A 183 2.27 -1.43 -20.12
C ALA A 183 1.02 -2.31 -20.18
N ALA A 184 0.36 -2.52 -19.04
CA ALA A 184 -0.87 -3.28 -18.97
C ALA A 184 -2.03 -2.53 -19.66
N ASP A 185 -2.84 -3.25 -20.45
CA ASP A 185 -3.95 -2.66 -21.22
C ASP A 185 -5.20 -2.39 -20.35
N TYR A 186 -5.05 -1.44 -19.44
CA TYR A 186 -6.14 -0.81 -18.68
C TYR A 186 -5.67 0.54 -18.12
N ASN A 187 -6.56 1.29 -17.44
CA ASN A 187 -6.30 2.68 -17.03
C ASN A 187 -4.95 2.89 -16.32
N PHE A 188 -4.57 2.03 -15.39
CA PHE A 188 -3.26 2.14 -14.72
C PHE A 188 -2.09 2.12 -15.72
N GLY A 189 -2.02 1.09 -16.57
CA GLY A 189 -0.90 0.96 -17.51
C GLY A 189 -0.89 2.07 -18.56
N GLN A 190 -2.07 2.46 -19.08
CA GLN A 190 -2.20 3.52 -20.07
C GLN A 190 -1.74 4.87 -19.50
N LEU A 191 -2.24 5.28 -18.34
CA LEU A 191 -1.84 6.54 -17.72
C LEU A 191 -0.39 6.52 -17.18
N SER A 192 0.13 5.35 -16.78
CA SER A 192 1.56 5.22 -16.44
C SER A 192 2.45 5.37 -17.67
N ALA A 193 2.04 4.88 -18.84
CA ALA A 193 2.75 5.09 -20.09
C ALA A 193 2.73 6.58 -20.52
N ASP A 194 1.63 7.30 -20.27
CA ASP A 194 1.59 8.76 -20.47
C ASP A 194 2.61 9.47 -19.56
N TRP A 195 2.77 9.03 -18.31
CA TRP A 195 3.84 9.55 -17.44
C TRP A 195 5.24 9.23 -17.95
N VAL A 196 5.46 8.08 -18.58
CA VAL A 196 6.76 7.79 -19.23
C VAL A 196 7.04 8.80 -20.33
N LYS A 197 6.07 9.16 -21.18
CA LYS A 197 6.23 10.18 -22.24
C LYS A 197 6.55 11.56 -21.65
N VAL A 198 5.83 11.99 -20.62
CA VAL A 198 6.10 13.27 -19.92
C VAL A 198 7.50 13.29 -19.34
N LEU A 199 7.88 12.26 -18.58
CA LEU A 199 9.20 12.18 -17.95
C LEU A 199 10.33 12.01 -18.98
N ALA A 200 10.10 11.31 -20.08
CA ALA A 200 11.05 11.23 -21.18
C ALA A 200 11.34 12.62 -21.77
N ASN A 201 10.30 13.41 -22.03
CA ASN A 201 10.46 14.78 -22.50
C ASN A 201 11.18 15.68 -21.47
N GLU A 202 10.86 15.56 -20.19
CA GLU A 202 11.53 16.29 -19.09
C GLU A 202 13.03 15.94 -18.99
N ASN A 203 13.47 14.78 -19.50
CA ASN A 203 14.84 14.28 -19.43
C ASN A 203 15.54 14.18 -20.80
N ASP A 204 15.05 14.87 -21.83
CA ASP A 204 15.61 14.85 -23.19
C ASP A 204 15.71 13.42 -23.77
N ALA A 205 14.79 12.53 -23.46
CA ALA A 205 14.74 11.14 -23.89
C ALA A 205 13.64 10.90 -24.94
N ASN A 206 13.70 9.76 -25.65
CA ASN A 206 12.83 9.42 -26.77
C ASN A 206 12.10 8.11 -26.50
N VAL A 207 10.79 8.09 -26.60
CA VAL A 207 10.01 6.84 -26.60
C VAL A 207 9.96 6.30 -28.04
N LEU A 208 10.73 5.25 -28.33
CA LEU A 208 10.83 4.64 -29.66
C LEU A 208 9.59 3.79 -30.00
N GLY A 209 8.98 3.18 -28.99
CA GLY A 209 7.80 2.34 -29.15
C GLY A 209 7.03 2.15 -27.85
N GLU A 210 5.72 1.89 -27.99
CA GLU A 210 4.80 1.67 -26.88
C GLU A 210 3.87 0.51 -27.21
N GLU A 211 3.67 -0.40 -26.23
CA GLU A 211 2.73 -1.51 -26.37
C GLU A 211 1.86 -1.67 -25.13
N PHE A 212 0.55 -1.79 -25.35
CA PHE A 212 -0.39 -2.15 -24.30
C PHE A 212 -0.70 -3.65 -24.32
N ILE A 213 -0.45 -4.31 -23.21
CA ILE A 213 -0.50 -5.77 -23.06
C ILE A 213 -1.76 -6.17 -22.29
N PRO A 214 -2.68 -6.94 -22.88
CA PRO A 214 -3.84 -7.45 -22.17
C PRO A 214 -3.46 -8.26 -20.92
N LEU A 215 -4.19 -8.12 -19.82
CA LEU A 215 -3.91 -8.81 -18.54
C LEU A 215 -3.89 -10.35 -18.68
N SER A 216 -4.52 -10.91 -19.71
CA SER A 216 -4.54 -12.34 -20.00
C SER A 216 -3.39 -12.82 -20.90
N GLU A 217 -2.54 -11.88 -21.39
CA GLU A 217 -1.44 -12.24 -22.28
C GLU A 217 -0.33 -12.99 -21.53
N SER A 218 0.15 -14.07 -22.14
CA SER A 218 1.22 -14.90 -21.59
C SER A 218 2.33 -15.21 -22.59
N SER A 219 2.25 -14.65 -23.80
CA SER A 219 3.21 -14.92 -24.89
C SER A 219 3.86 -13.63 -25.37
N PHE A 220 5.12 -13.41 -25.03
CA PHE A 220 5.85 -12.17 -25.29
C PHE A 220 6.85 -12.22 -26.44
N GLY A 221 6.90 -13.33 -27.19
CA GLY A 221 7.86 -13.47 -28.28
C GLY A 221 7.80 -12.37 -29.33
N SER A 222 6.60 -11.88 -29.68
CA SER A 222 6.44 -10.76 -30.63
C SER A 222 6.89 -9.43 -30.05
N THR A 223 6.60 -9.15 -28.79
CA THR A 223 7.03 -7.95 -28.06
C THR A 223 8.55 -7.93 -27.92
N ILE A 224 9.15 -9.07 -27.51
CA ILE A 224 10.62 -9.20 -27.40
C ILE A 224 11.31 -8.96 -28.76
N ASN A 225 10.75 -9.49 -29.86
CA ASN A 225 11.31 -9.23 -31.19
C ASN A 225 11.24 -7.73 -31.56
N ARG A 226 10.14 -7.05 -31.25
CA ARG A 226 10.04 -5.60 -31.51
C ARG A 226 11.03 -4.79 -30.68
N ILE A 227 11.20 -5.11 -29.40
CA ILE A 227 12.22 -4.48 -28.56
C ILE A 227 13.61 -4.69 -29.16
N GLN A 228 13.94 -5.89 -29.65
CA GLN A 228 15.22 -6.16 -30.30
C GLN A 228 15.38 -5.44 -31.65
N GLU A 229 14.30 -5.22 -32.41
CA GLU A 229 14.32 -4.51 -33.69
C GLU A 229 14.48 -2.99 -33.53
N GLU A 230 13.86 -2.42 -32.48
CA GLU A 230 13.96 -0.98 -32.17
C GLU A 230 15.27 -0.61 -31.46
N ASP A 231 15.96 -1.59 -30.84
CA ASP A 231 17.26 -1.44 -30.18
C ASP A 231 17.33 -0.29 -29.16
N PRO A 232 16.37 -0.19 -28.20
CA PRO A 232 16.36 0.87 -27.20
C PRO A 232 17.49 0.70 -26.19
N ASP A 233 17.85 1.80 -25.48
CA ASP A 233 18.83 1.76 -24.40
C ASP A 233 18.27 1.02 -23.16
N PHE A 234 16.96 1.15 -22.90
CA PHE A 234 16.27 0.42 -21.84
C PHE A 234 14.76 0.28 -22.12
N VAL A 235 14.09 -0.57 -21.34
CA VAL A 235 12.64 -0.77 -21.40
C VAL A 235 11.99 -0.21 -20.13
N MET A 236 10.87 0.52 -20.27
CA MET A 236 9.97 0.82 -19.16
C MET A 236 8.82 -0.19 -19.14
N SER A 237 8.65 -0.90 -18.04
CA SER A 237 7.69 -2.00 -17.89
C SER A 237 6.70 -1.73 -16.75
N MET A 238 5.45 -1.45 -17.11
CA MET A 238 4.31 -1.32 -16.18
C MET A 238 3.32 -2.48 -16.39
N LEU A 239 3.84 -3.69 -16.47
CA LEU A 239 3.04 -4.93 -16.50
C LEU A 239 2.45 -5.21 -15.12
N VAL A 240 1.34 -5.95 -15.05
CA VAL A 240 0.63 -6.26 -13.80
C VAL A 240 0.21 -7.73 -13.73
N GLY A 241 0.36 -8.36 -12.58
CA GLY A 241 -0.10 -9.72 -12.33
C GLY A 241 0.74 -10.79 -13.03
N ALA A 242 0.10 -11.80 -13.65
CA ALA A 242 0.77 -12.94 -14.26
C ALA A 242 1.65 -12.59 -15.48
N ASN A 243 1.44 -11.44 -16.10
CA ASN A 243 2.25 -10.97 -17.23
C ASN A 243 3.72 -10.79 -16.85
N HIS A 244 4.01 -10.31 -15.62
CA HIS A 244 5.38 -10.15 -15.12
C HIS A 244 6.19 -11.44 -15.28
N THR A 245 5.73 -12.51 -14.65
CA THR A 245 6.40 -13.81 -14.70
C THR A 245 6.65 -14.27 -16.14
N SER A 246 5.60 -14.20 -16.98
CA SER A 246 5.70 -14.62 -18.37
C SER A 246 6.69 -13.80 -19.20
N PHE A 247 6.71 -12.48 -19.01
CA PHE A 247 7.61 -11.58 -19.72
C PHE A 247 9.07 -11.80 -19.31
N TYR A 248 9.36 -11.79 -18.01
CA TYR A 248 10.73 -11.90 -17.51
C TYR A 248 11.37 -13.26 -17.80
N GLU A 249 10.62 -14.36 -17.69
CA GLU A 249 11.11 -15.69 -18.10
C GLU A 249 11.40 -15.78 -19.60
N GLN A 250 10.50 -15.23 -20.44
CA GLN A 250 10.70 -15.26 -21.90
C GLN A 250 11.81 -14.31 -22.37
N LYS A 251 11.94 -13.13 -21.73
CA LYS A 251 13.06 -12.21 -21.95
C LYS A 251 14.40 -12.91 -21.72
N ALA A 252 14.54 -13.57 -20.56
CA ALA A 252 15.77 -14.32 -20.23
C ALA A 252 16.00 -15.48 -21.18
N SER A 253 14.96 -16.25 -21.54
CA SER A 253 15.05 -17.37 -22.48
C SER A 253 15.44 -16.92 -23.91
N ALA A 254 15.02 -15.72 -24.31
CA ALA A 254 15.37 -15.12 -25.60
C ALA A 254 16.75 -14.46 -25.61
N GLY A 255 17.43 -14.36 -24.47
CA GLY A 255 18.72 -13.68 -24.32
C GLY A 255 18.62 -12.17 -24.53
N LEU A 256 17.46 -11.57 -24.23
CA LEU A 256 17.30 -10.12 -24.23
C LEU A 256 17.87 -9.58 -22.91
N ASP A 257 19.12 -9.15 -22.98
CA ASP A 257 19.87 -8.55 -21.87
C ASP A 257 19.83 -7.01 -22.01
N ILE A 258 18.73 -6.44 -21.54
CA ILE A 258 18.48 -4.99 -21.57
C ILE A 258 18.04 -4.53 -20.17
N PRO A 259 18.48 -3.34 -19.70
CA PRO A 259 17.97 -2.76 -18.46
C PRO A 259 16.46 -2.53 -18.54
N ILE A 260 15.76 -2.78 -17.44
CA ILE A 260 14.31 -2.56 -17.37
C ILE A 260 13.98 -1.72 -16.14
N GLY A 261 13.37 -0.56 -16.36
CA GLY A 261 12.72 0.23 -15.32
C GLY A 261 11.28 -0.24 -15.08
N THR A 262 10.85 -0.24 -13.85
CA THR A 262 9.49 -0.66 -13.49
C THR A 262 8.99 0.07 -12.24
N SER A 263 7.67 0.15 -12.11
CA SER A 263 6.98 0.57 -10.87
C SER A 263 6.18 -0.56 -10.24
N THR A 264 6.17 -1.75 -10.83
CA THR A 264 5.23 -2.83 -10.45
C THR A 264 5.89 -4.15 -10.14
N ALA A 265 7.12 -4.39 -10.61
CA ALA A 265 7.84 -5.63 -10.31
C ALA A 265 8.68 -5.51 -9.03
N MET A 266 9.06 -6.63 -8.47
CA MET A 266 9.85 -6.82 -7.26
C MET A 266 9.07 -6.49 -5.98
N ALA A 267 8.69 -5.23 -5.75
CA ALA A 267 8.08 -4.80 -4.50
C ALA A 267 6.65 -5.32 -4.28
N GLN A 268 5.89 -5.55 -5.33
CA GLN A 268 4.52 -6.06 -5.22
C GLN A 268 4.45 -7.58 -5.09
N GLY A 269 5.10 -8.29 -5.99
CA GLY A 269 4.97 -9.74 -6.12
C GLY A 269 6.24 -10.53 -5.83
N TYR A 270 7.32 -9.88 -5.47
CA TYR A 270 8.62 -10.51 -5.17
C TYR A 270 9.07 -11.50 -6.24
N GLU A 271 8.98 -11.10 -7.51
CA GLU A 271 9.35 -11.91 -8.68
C GLU A 271 10.78 -12.42 -8.58
N HIS A 272 11.70 -11.63 -8.04
CA HIS A 272 13.10 -12.00 -7.81
C HIS A 272 13.28 -13.19 -6.85
N ARG A 273 12.29 -13.46 -5.98
CA ARG A 273 12.28 -14.63 -5.09
C ARG A 273 11.48 -15.81 -5.65
N ARG A 274 10.64 -15.56 -6.67
CA ARG A 274 9.72 -16.55 -7.24
C ARG A 274 10.19 -17.12 -8.58
N LEU A 275 11.02 -16.37 -9.31
CA LEU A 275 11.57 -16.77 -10.60
C LEU A 275 13.00 -17.29 -10.46
N ASP A 276 13.39 -18.18 -11.37
CA ASP A 276 14.77 -18.63 -11.45
C ASP A 276 15.65 -17.57 -12.14
N GLY A 277 16.89 -17.39 -11.65
CA GLY A 277 17.86 -16.51 -12.29
C GLY A 277 18.23 -16.99 -13.72
N PRO A 278 18.49 -16.08 -14.65
CA PRO A 278 18.62 -14.63 -14.49
C PRO A 278 17.37 -13.82 -14.90
N ALA A 279 16.15 -14.33 -14.69
CA ALA A 279 14.93 -13.72 -15.21
C ALA A 279 14.78 -12.23 -14.78
N MET A 280 15.17 -11.90 -13.54
CA MET A 280 15.11 -10.55 -12.99
C MET A 280 16.42 -9.76 -13.09
N ALA A 281 17.42 -10.27 -13.83
CA ALA A 281 18.67 -9.53 -14.02
C ALA A 281 18.44 -8.16 -14.68
N ASN A 282 19.15 -7.14 -14.19
CA ASN A 282 19.08 -5.77 -14.66
C ASN A 282 17.68 -5.13 -14.59
N ILE A 283 16.86 -5.52 -13.60
CA ILE A 283 15.59 -4.86 -13.27
C ILE A 283 15.85 -3.77 -12.22
N TYR A 284 15.34 -2.57 -12.50
CA TYR A 284 15.40 -1.39 -11.65
C TYR A 284 13.99 -0.98 -11.28
N ALA A 285 13.61 -1.18 -10.03
CA ALA A 285 12.27 -0.85 -9.54
C ALA A 285 12.29 0.49 -8.79
N GLY A 286 11.41 1.42 -9.21
CA GLY A 286 11.10 2.62 -8.45
C GLY A 286 9.98 2.32 -7.46
N VAL A 287 10.31 2.24 -6.17
CA VAL A 287 9.40 1.79 -5.11
C VAL A 287 9.54 2.68 -3.87
N ASN A 288 8.47 2.83 -3.07
CA ASN A 288 8.62 3.42 -1.74
C ASN A 288 9.14 2.37 -0.73
N TYR A 289 8.70 1.12 -0.85
CA TYR A 289 9.03 0.07 0.10
C TYR A 289 9.25 -1.30 -0.54
N MET A 290 10.15 -2.08 0.05
CA MET A 290 10.26 -3.55 -0.01
C MET A 290 11.10 -4.03 1.19
N GLU A 291 11.08 -5.34 1.51
CA GLU A 291 11.80 -5.89 2.67
C GLU A 291 13.30 -5.56 2.68
N GLU A 292 13.90 -5.36 1.51
CA GLU A 292 15.32 -5.05 1.33
C GLU A 292 15.65 -3.55 1.45
N VAL A 293 14.68 -2.67 1.70
CA VAL A 293 14.92 -1.25 1.97
C VAL A 293 15.78 -1.13 3.24
N PRO A 294 16.99 -0.55 3.14
CA PRO A 294 18.01 -0.65 4.18
C PRO A 294 17.87 0.42 5.27
N THR A 295 16.68 0.58 5.85
CA THR A 295 16.45 1.45 7.01
C THR A 295 16.51 0.63 8.30
N GLU A 296 16.93 1.25 9.40
CA GLU A 296 16.98 0.58 10.71
C GLU A 296 15.60 0.16 11.20
N SER A 297 14.59 1.01 10.97
CA SER A 297 13.18 0.72 11.32
C SER A 297 12.59 -0.41 10.51
N ASN A 298 13.11 -0.71 9.32
CA ASN A 298 12.68 -1.82 8.48
C ASN A 298 13.43 -3.11 8.82
N THR A 299 14.76 -3.11 8.68
CA THR A 299 15.60 -4.31 8.71
C THR A 299 16.46 -4.43 9.97
N GLY A 300 16.41 -3.46 10.89
CA GLY A 300 17.06 -3.52 12.19
C GLY A 300 16.43 -4.54 13.13
N ASP A 301 17.11 -4.86 14.24
CA ASP A 301 16.63 -5.82 15.25
C ASP A 301 15.29 -5.36 15.84
N GLY A 302 14.22 -6.13 15.62
CA GLY A 302 12.84 -5.77 15.97
C GLY A 302 12.22 -4.73 15.02
N GLY A 303 12.79 -4.54 13.85
CA GLY A 303 12.24 -3.70 12.78
C GLY A 303 10.91 -4.21 12.22
N PHE A 304 10.36 -3.50 11.23
CA PHE A 304 9.05 -3.81 10.69
C PHE A 304 8.97 -5.22 10.07
N VAL A 305 10.01 -5.64 9.36
CA VAL A 305 10.13 -6.99 8.78
C VAL A 305 10.06 -8.05 9.89
N ASP A 306 10.85 -7.90 10.95
CA ASP A 306 10.86 -8.84 12.06
C ASP A 306 9.49 -8.95 12.73
N ARG A 307 8.84 -7.82 13.05
CA ARG A 307 7.53 -7.77 13.71
C ARG A 307 6.43 -8.38 12.84
N TYR A 308 6.46 -8.14 11.54
CA TYR A 308 5.50 -8.72 10.62
C TYR A 308 5.63 -10.25 10.56
N PHE A 309 6.83 -10.79 10.40
CA PHE A 309 7.04 -12.24 10.33
C PHE A 309 6.97 -12.93 11.70
N GLU A 310 7.14 -12.22 12.82
CA GLU A 310 6.80 -12.75 14.13
C GLU A 310 5.30 -13.00 14.27
N MET A 311 4.48 -12.07 13.79
CA MET A 311 3.02 -12.22 13.81
C MET A 311 2.51 -13.18 12.73
N TYR A 312 3.14 -13.20 11.56
CA TYR A 312 2.73 -14.00 10.40
C TYR A 312 3.87 -14.87 9.84
N PRO A 313 4.32 -15.91 10.57
CA PRO A 313 5.50 -16.68 10.20
C PRO A 313 5.38 -17.48 8.89
N ASP A 314 4.16 -17.67 8.40
CA ASP A 314 3.87 -18.36 7.14
C ASP A 314 3.62 -17.40 5.96
N ALA A 315 3.71 -16.08 6.18
CA ALA A 315 3.59 -15.11 5.09
C ALA A 315 4.77 -15.25 4.12
N PRO A 316 4.54 -15.18 2.80
CA PRO A 316 5.61 -15.38 1.83
C PRO A 316 6.55 -14.17 1.73
N TYR A 317 6.04 -12.96 1.92
CA TYR A 317 6.75 -11.68 1.88
C TYR A 317 5.87 -10.55 2.44
N LEU A 318 6.49 -9.39 2.60
CA LEU A 318 5.89 -8.13 3.03
C LEU A 318 6.08 -7.11 1.90
N ASN A 319 5.00 -6.75 1.21
CA ASN A 319 5.05 -5.93 0.00
C ASN A 319 4.88 -4.43 0.25
N GLU A 320 5.10 -3.64 -0.80
CA GLU A 320 5.00 -2.18 -0.82
C GLU A 320 3.66 -1.69 -0.26
N GLU A 321 2.57 -2.24 -0.73
CA GLU A 321 1.23 -1.81 -0.32
C GLU A 321 0.88 -2.23 1.11
N ALA A 322 1.54 -3.26 1.63
CA ALA A 322 1.38 -3.66 3.02
C ALA A 322 2.00 -2.61 3.97
N GLU A 323 3.16 -2.09 3.62
CA GLU A 323 3.77 -0.99 4.37
C GLU A 323 2.89 0.27 4.33
N THR A 324 2.32 0.59 3.17
CA THR A 324 1.37 1.70 3.04
C THR A 324 0.11 1.51 3.90
N ASN A 325 -0.42 0.30 4.00
CA ASN A 325 -1.51 -0.01 4.93
C ASN A 325 -1.08 0.17 6.40
N TYR A 326 0.13 -0.22 6.72
CA TYR A 326 0.68 -0.09 8.07
C TYR A 326 0.81 1.39 8.46
N PHE A 327 1.54 2.20 7.72
CA PHE A 327 1.74 3.60 8.08
C PHE A 327 0.45 4.43 8.02
N SER A 328 -0.45 4.16 7.07
CA SER A 328 -1.71 4.91 6.98
C SER A 328 -2.63 4.65 8.19
N THR A 329 -2.52 3.49 8.83
CA THR A 329 -3.20 3.23 10.10
C THR A 329 -2.65 4.12 11.23
N TYR A 330 -1.35 4.35 11.28
CA TYR A 330 -0.75 5.32 12.22
C TYR A 330 -1.06 6.77 11.84
N MET A 331 -1.16 7.08 10.55
CA MET A 331 -1.60 8.40 10.07
C MET A 331 -3.01 8.72 10.56
N TYR A 332 -3.94 7.77 10.41
CA TYR A 332 -5.29 7.89 10.96
C TYR A 332 -5.29 8.05 12.48
N LYS A 333 -4.48 7.26 13.20
CA LYS A 333 -4.32 7.40 14.65
C LYS A 333 -3.94 8.83 15.03
N LYS A 334 -2.90 9.40 14.40
CA LYS A 334 -2.46 10.78 14.68
C LYS A 334 -3.54 11.81 14.37
N ALA A 335 -4.29 11.62 13.28
CA ALA A 335 -5.38 12.50 12.91
C ALA A 335 -6.51 12.49 13.96
N VAL A 336 -6.94 11.32 14.43
CA VAL A 336 -7.94 11.18 15.50
C VAL A 336 -7.46 11.82 16.80
N GLU A 337 -6.21 11.59 17.21
CA GLU A 337 -5.60 12.21 18.41
C GLU A 337 -5.53 13.73 18.28
N GLN A 338 -5.24 14.25 17.08
CA GLN A 338 -5.21 15.70 16.83
C GLN A 338 -6.61 16.31 16.82
N ALA A 339 -7.58 15.64 16.22
CA ALA A 339 -8.98 16.06 16.21
C ALA A 339 -9.63 15.96 17.61
N GLY A 340 -9.17 15.02 18.45
CA GLY A 340 -9.77 14.73 19.76
C GLY A 340 -11.16 14.09 19.66
N THR A 341 -11.52 13.57 18.50
CA THR A 341 -12.81 12.93 18.18
C THR A 341 -12.64 11.93 17.05
N THR A 342 -13.63 11.05 16.87
CA THR A 342 -13.73 10.11 15.73
C THR A 342 -14.72 10.57 14.67
N GLU A 343 -15.35 11.73 14.83
CA GLU A 343 -16.25 12.28 13.82
C GLU A 343 -15.47 12.58 12.53
N GLN A 344 -15.98 12.09 11.40
CA GLN A 344 -15.21 12.08 10.15
C GLN A 344 -14.81 13.48 9.66
N PRO A 345 -15.66 14.53 9.70
CA PRO A 345 -15.26 15.86 9.24
C PRO A 345 -14.05 16.40 10.01
N GLU A 346 -14.04 16.26 11.35
CA GLU A 346 -12.96 16.74 12.20
C GLU A 346 -11.67 15.95 12.01
N VAL A 347 -11.78 14.64 11.70
CA VAL A 347 -10.62 13.80 11.37
C VAL A 347 -10.06 14.16 9.99
N ILE A 348 -10.92 14.46 9.01
CA ILE A 348 -10.50 14.97 7.69
C ILE A 348 -9.79 16.32 7.84
N ASP A 349 -10.36 17.27 8.59
CA ASP A 349 -9.71 18.56 8.87
C ASP A 349 -8.31 18.37 9.51
N ALA A 350 -8.16 17.38 10.39
CA ALA A 350 -6.88 17.05 11.02
C ALA A 350 -5.89 16.46 10.00
N LEU A 351 -6.34 15.58 9.12
CA LEU A 351 -5.52 15.03 8.01
C LEU A 351 -5.09 16.14 7.04
N GLU A 352 -6.00 17.03 6.67
CA GLU A 352 -5.75 18.16 5.78
C GLU A 352 -4.80 19.22 6.37
N SER A 353 -4.64 19.26 7.70
CA SER A 353 -3.62 20.10 8.32
C SER A 353 -2.18 19.59 8.08
N GLY A 354 -2.04 18.39 7.52
CA GLY A 354 -0.79 17.69 7.23
C GLY A 354 -0.35 16.83 8.42
N ILE A 355 -0.18 15.53 8.16
CA ILE A 355 0.34 14.57 9.14
C ILE A 355 1.74 14.15 8.73
N GLU A 356 2.68 14.19 9.68
CA GLU A 356 4.03 13.66 9.49
C GLU A 356 4.21 12.37 10.30
N LEU A 357 4.81 11.36 9.67
CA LEU A 357 5.19 10.09 10.30
C LEU A 357 6.71 9.95 10.29
N GLY A 358 7.26 9.57 11.43
CA GLY A 358 8.67 9.23 11.54
C GLY A 358 8.96 7.80 11.11
N THR A 359 10.22 7.44 11.11
CA THR A 359 10.72 6.15 10.62
C THR A 359 10.13 4.94 11.35
N GLU A 360 9.77 5.05 12.62
CA GLU A 360 9.14 3.96 13.39
C GLU A 360 7.72 3.61 12.88
N GLU A 361 7.02 4.60 12.35
CA GLU A 361 5.64 4.49 11.84
C GLU A 361 5.60 4.31 10.32
N ALA A 362 6.65 4.77 9.62
CA ALA A 362 6.83 4.68 8.17
C ALA A 362 8.22 4.13 7.83
N PRO A 363 8.36 2.80 7.76
CA PRO A 363 9.64 2.11 7.55
C PRO A 363 10.36 2.45 6.22
N GLU A 364 9.68 3.03 5.25
CA GLU A 364 10.29 3.51 4.00
C GLU A 364 11.26 4.67 4.22
N ALA A 365 11.04 5.48 5.25
CA ALA A 365 11.82 6.67 5.49
C ALA A 365 13.19 6.35 6.11
N PRO A 366 14.29 6.96 5.62
CA PRO A 366 15.59 6.89 6.26
C PRO A 366 15.58 7.43 7.68
N GLU A 367 16.56 7.01 8.51
CA GLU A 367 16.64 7.41 9.91
C GLU A 367 16.71 8.94 10.09
N GLY A 368 15.79 9.47 10.88
CA GLY A 368 15.69 10.91 11.17
C GLY A 368 14.93 11.72 10.11
N GLU A 369 14.41 11.07 9.10
CA GLU A 369 13.53 11.67 8.10
C GLU A 369 12.06 11.29 8.35
N THR A 370 11.14 11.89 7.61
CA THR A 370 9.70 11.67 7.75
C THR A 370 9.04 11.53 6.39
N ILE A 371 7.92 10.83 6.33
CA ILE A 371 6.94 11.02 5.25
C ILE A 371 5.89 12.02 5.70
N ARG A 372 5.25 12.69 4.74
CA ARG A 372 4.25 13.70 5.02
C ARG A 372 3.03 13.54 4.12
N LEU A 373 1.85 13.59 4.74
CA LEU A 373 0.59 13.78 4.02
C LEU A 373 0.48 15.23 3.55
N ASP A 374 0.34 15.46 2.26
CA ASP A 374 -0.09 16.75 1.71
C ASP A 374 -1.61 16.89 1.88
N GLY A 375 -2.01 17.74 2.80
CA GLY A 375 -3.43 17.98 3.11
C GLY A 375 -4.21 18.66 1.98
N ALA A 376 -3.53 19.28 1.01
CA ALA A 376 -4.20 19.90 -0.13
C ALA A 376 -4.66 18.86 -1.16
N THR A 377 -3.93 17.77 -1.31
CA THR A 377 -4.16 16.77 -2.37
C THR A 377 -4.52 15.39 -1.86
N HIS A 378 -4.39 15.14 -0.55
CA HIS A 378 -4.56 13.84 0.11
C HIS A 378 -3.57 12.76 -0.36
N HIS A 379 -2.35 13.18 -0.77
CA HIS A 379 -1.26 12.31 -1.18
C HIS A 379 -0.08 12.40 -0.22
N VAL A 380 0.83 11.44 -0.32
CA VAL A 380 2.02 11.37 0.55
C VAL A 380 3.28 11.73 -0.21
N ASP A 381 4.12 12.53 0.42
CA ASP A 381 5.50 12.76 -0.02
C ASP A 381 6.35 11.56 0.42
N HIS A 382 6.52 10.60 -0.49
CA HIS A 382 7.21 9.33 -0.23
C HIS A 382 8.73 9.44 -0.33
N HIS A 383 9.43 8.61 0.43
CA HIS A 383 10.81 8.24 0.13
C HIS A 383 10.82 7.16 -0.94
N MET A 384 11.23 7.54 -2.15
CA MET A 384 11.33 6.61 -3.27
C MET A 384 12.73 6.03 -3.34
N TRP A 385 12.81 4.72 -3.56
CA TRP A 385 14.04 3.96 -3.71
C TRP A 385 14.15 3.40 -5.11
N ILE A 386 15.37 3.36 -5.66
CA ILE A 386 15.69 2.52 -6.81
C ILE A 386 16.27 1.22 -6.27
N MET A 387 15.55 0.13 -6.45
CA MET A 387 15.99 -1.21 -6.07
C MET A 387 16.38 -1.98 -7.33
N ARG A 388 17.58 -2.58 -7.32
CA ARG A 388 18.12 -3.31 -8.47
C ARG A 388 18.30 -4.77 -8.15
N ALA A 389 17.89 -5.67 -9.07
CA ALA A 389 18.19 -7.09 -9.01
C ALA A 389 19.36 -7.45 -9.94
N ASP A 390 20.30 -8.26 -9.45
CA ASP A 390 21.43 -8.81 -10.21
C ASP A 390 21.08 -10.16 -10.89
N GLU A 391 22.06 -10.81 -11.54
CA GLU A 391 21.89 -12.10 -12.23
C GLU A 391 21.51 -13.26 -11.28
N GLU A 392 21.92 -13.17 -10.03
CA GLU A 392 21.59 -14.12 -8.96
C GLU A 392 20.32 -13.76 -8.21
N HIS A 393 19.65 -12.66 -8.62
CA HIS A 393 18.47 -12.09 -7.98
C HIS A 393 18.72 -11.51 -6.57
N ASN A 394 19.97 -11.16 -6.23
CA ASN A 394 20.19 -10.34 -5.06
C ASN A 394 19.71 -8.92 -5.34
N VAL A 395 19.08 -8.32 -4.34
CA VAL A 395 18.53 -6.96 -4.47
C VAL A 395 19.38 -5.98 -3.67
N GLU A 396 19.68 -4.85 -4.28
CA GLU A 396 20.39 -3.75 -3.64
C GLU A 396 19.67 -2.42 -3.84
N ALA A 397 19.75 -1.55 -2.85
CA ALA A 397 19.30 -0.17 -2.97
C ALA A 397 20.38 0.66 -3.69
N VAL A 398 20.00 1.29 -4.79
CA VAL A 398 20.92 2.09 -5.63
C VAL A 398 20.84 3.57 -5.27
N GLU A 399 19.63 4.10 -5.13
CA GLU A 399 19.36 5.51 -4.82
C GLU A 399 18.13 5.62 -3.93
N ASN A 400 18.08 6.68 -3.10
CA ASN A 400 16.88 7.11 -2.38
C ASN A 400 16.70 8.61 -2.53
N ARG A 401 15.46 9.03 -2.71
CA ARG A 401 15.07 10.43 -2.74
C ARG A 401 13.63 10.60 -2.29
N GLN A 402 13.35 11.61 -1.47
CA GLN A 402 11.97 12.01 -1.22
C GLN A 402 11.41 12.70 -2.48
N ILE A 403 10.25 12.21 -2.95
CA ILE A 403 9.57 12.74 -4.14
C ILE A 403 8.15 13.14 -3.76
N PRO A 404 7.87 14.45 -3.65
CA PRO A 404 6.52 14.94 -3.41
C PRO A 404 5.61 14.69 -4.62
N GLU A 405 4.32 14.56 -4.34
CA GLU A 405 3.30 14.58 -5.40
C GLU A 405 3.02 16.04 -5.77
N THR A 406 3.53 16.49 -6.94
CA THR A 406 3.44 17.88 -7.37
C THR A 406 2.49 18.11 -8.55
N PHE A 407 2.09 17.07 -9.27
CA PHE A 407 1.18 17.21 -10.40
C PHE A 407 -0.17 17.79 -9.99
N LEU A 408 -0.75 17.26 -8.92
CA LEU A 408 -2.05 17.71 -8.45
C LEU A 408 -2.00 19.13 -7.88
N SER A 409 -1.02 19.42 -7.00
CA SER A 409 -0.93 20.72 -6.34
C SER A 409 -0.46 21.84 -7.27
N GLU A 410 0.57 21.59 -8.10
CA GLU A 410 1.23 22.64 -8.89
C GLU A 410 0.67 22.77 -10.30
N THR A 411 0.20 21.66 -10.92
CA THR A 411 -0.23 21.64 -12.32
C THR A 411 -1.75 21.60 -12.44
N ALA A 412 -2.42 20.64 -11.79
CA ALA A 412 -3.88 20.50 -11.85
C ALA A 412 -4.60 21.51 -10.95
N GLY A 413 -3.94 21.98 -9.88
CA GLY A 413 -4.49 22.98 -8.96
C GLY A 413 -5.47 22.39 -7.95
N CYS A 414 -5.33 21.12 -7.61
CA CYS A 414 -6.09 20.46 -6.56
C CYS A 414 -5.77 21.10 -5.19
N ASN A 415 -6.81 21.57 -4.50
CA ASN A 415 -6.70 22.12 -3.16
C ASN A 415 -8.01 21.85 -2.40
N LEU A 416 -8.12 20.64 -1.87
CA LEU A 416 -9.36 20.10 -1.29
C LEU A 416 -9.91 20.89 -0.11
N PRO A 417 -9.08 21.41 0.84
CA PRO A 417 -9.58 22.27 1.91
C PRO A 417 -10.23 23.55 1.45
N GLU A 418 -9.79 24.13 0.32
CA GLU A 418 -10.35 25.36 -0.23
C GLU A 418 -11.44 25.13 -1.29
N ASN A 419 -11.32 24.04 -2.04
CA ASN A 419 -12.19 23.71 -3.15
C ASN A 419 -12.42 22.20 -3.22
N PRO A 420 -13.35 21.64 -2.43
CA PRO A 420 -13.65 20.20 -2.45
C PRO A 420 -14.04 19.70 -3.84
N GLU A 421 -13.43 18.62 -4.25
CA GLU A 421 -13.63 18.00 -5.57
C GLU A 421 -13.83 16.48 -5.46
N GLN A 422 -14.31 15.86 -6.54
CA GLN A 422 -14.47 14.40 -6.68
C GLN A 422 -14.11 14.00 -8.10
N THR A 423 -12.85 14.24 -8.48
CA THR A 423 -12.35 14.04 -9.84
C THR A 423 -11.08 13.21 -9.90
N GLN A 424 -10.68 12.82 -11.10
CA GLN A 424 -9.34 12.31 -11.40
C GLN A 424 -8.80 13.06 -12.62
N TYR A 425 -7.69 13.74 -12.44
CA TYR A 425 -6.94 14.42 -13.49
C TYR A 425 -5.98 13.44 -14.18
N THR A 426 -5.76 13.63 -15.47
CA THR A 426 -4.87 12.77 -16.26
C THR A 426 -3.74 13.57 -16.90
N PRO A 427 -2.56 12.95 -17.16
CA PRO A 427 -1.44 13.66 -17.79
C PRO A 427 -1.82 14.32 -19.13
N VAL A 428 -2.62 13.66 -19.96
CA VAL A 428 -3.05 14.16 -21.28
C VAL A 428 -3.85 15.46 -21.22
N ASP A 429 -4.45 15.78 -20.07
CA ASP A 429 -5.18 17.05 -19.90
C ASP A 429 -4.24 18.26 -19.77
N TYR A 430 -2.95 18.04 -19.49
CA TYR A 430 -1.98 19.07 -19.13
C TYR A 430 -0.69 19.06 -19.95
N TYR A 431 -0.32 17.93 -20.55
CA TYR A 431 0.93 17.74 -21.25
C TYR A 431 0.68 17.27 -22.68
N GLU A 432 1.08 18.07 -23.69
CA GLU A 432 0.92 17.72 -25.11
C GLU A 432 1.68 16.45 -25.48
N GLU A 433 2.82 16.20 -24.85
CA GLU A 433 3.66 15.01 -25.04
C GLU A 433 3.04 13.71 -24.51
N ALA A 434 2.04 13.79 -23.65
CA ALA A 434 1.31 12.63 -23.16
C ALA A 434 0.30 12.07 -24.20
N GLU A 435 -0.11 12.89 -25.21
CA GLU A 435 -0.95 12.42 -26.31
C GLU A 435 -0.12 11.47 -27.23
#